data_0d9c4de831dc537081963fa9eaac0b9c
#
_entry.id   0d9c4de831dc537081963fa9eaac0b9c
#
_cell.length_a   1.000
_cell.length_b   1.000
_cell.length_c   1.000
_cell.angle_alpha   90.00
_cell.angle_beta   90.00
_cell.angle_gamma   90.00
#
_symmetry.space_group_name_H-M   'P 1'
#
loop_
_entity.id
_entity.type
_entity.pdbx_description
1 polymer ?
#
loop_
_entity_poly.entity_id
_entity_poly.type
_entity_poly.pdbx_seq_one_letter_code
_entity_poly.pdbx_strand_id
1 'polypeptide(L)'
;MVTLEHVACYQGLSGASQENGLRLACAANQTAAPLLFQGCLTSPRRTAQMLLALTRVVASRFHTPAAMLARILREADPVVTCAPQRLRWEGFSACCSAYARVDLLPASVDGALLACGTTNVDLGQQARNALSQLSPASSCGLTVGAHYLEVAEVVERKVALPLRWLKGLVEVQATMAGMKRIWEIPVAEARKFLQSLPKGPSREAAWVVSAGRGLRLSQVACREGVRVAGWQRLAILADLLPQCRSLRIYSHPGGASAWELISPDSHFHLVISPEVWRGFSGEGQLLFPLNRSELG
;
A
#
# COMPACT_ATOMS: atom_id res chain seq x y z
N MET A 1 6.83 23.10 14.64
CA MET A 1 6.64 21.85 13.88
C MET A 1 6.79 22.22 12.41
N VAL A 2 7.89 21.84 11.78
CA VAL A 2 8.15 22.20 10.38
C VAL A 2 7.38 21.22 9.52
N THR A 3 6.34 21.71 8.85
CA THR A 3 5.62 20.94 7.83
C THR A 3 6.40 21.05 6.54
N LEU A 4 7.06 19.98 6.12
CA LEU A 4 7.69 19.94 4.79
C LEU A 4 6.60 19.64 3.76
N GLU A 5 6.06 20.67 3.14
CA GLU A 5 5.26 20.55 1.93
C GLU A 5 6.20 20.52 0.73
N HIS A 6 6.39 19.34 0.15
CA HIS A 6 7.12 19.19 -1.09
C HIS A 6 6.26 18.44 -2.10
N VAL A 7 5.84 19.13 -3.14
CA VAL A 7 5.23 18.53 -4.34
C VAL A 7 6.30 18.43 -5.40
N ALA A 8 6.81 17.22 -5.62
CA ALA A 8 7.74 16.98 -6.72
C ALA A 8 6.94 16.71 -8.00
N CYS A 9 7.04 17.63 -8.95
CA CYS A 9 6.54 17.44 -10.31
C CYS A 9 7.72 17.17 -11.24
N TYR A 10 7.63 16.10 -12.01
CA TYR A 10 8.67 15.71 -12.94
C TYR A 10 8.21 15.97 -14.37
N GLN A 11 8.95 16.77 -15.12
CA GLN A 11 8.70 17.02 -16.56
C GLN A 11 9.32 15.95 -17.47
N GLY A 12 9.92 14.91 -16.89
CA GLY A 12 10.56 13.82 -17.63
C GLY A 12 11.06 12.73 -16.72
N LEU A 13 11.82 11.79 -17.27
CA LEU A 13 12.48 10.76 -16.49
C LEU A 13 13.73 11.33 -15.82
N SER A 14 13.80 11.19 -14.49
CA SER A 14 15.06 11.39 -13.77
C SER A 14 16.00 10.23 -14.12
N GLY A 15 17.28 10.53 -14.34
CA GLY A 15 18.27 9.53 -14.74
C GLY A 15 19.62 9.80 -14.07
N ALA A 16 20.42 8.76 -13.94
CA ALA A 16 21.81 8.85 -13.57
C ALA A 16 22.68 8.47 -14.77
N SER A 17 23.71 9.26 -15.08
CA SER A 17 24.75 8.91 -16.03
C SER A 17 26.12 9.04 -15.40
N GLN A 18 27.07 8.22 -15.84
CA GLN A 18 28.45 8.29 -15.31
C GLN A 18 29.15 9.62 -15.60
N GLU A 19 28.74 10.33 -16.68
CA GLU A 19 29.35 11.61 -17.09
C GLU A 19 28.71 12.83 -16.43
N ASN A 20 27.39 12.79 -16.09
CA ASN A 20 26.63 13.97 -15.62
C ASN A 20 26.00 13.79 -14.25
N GLY A 21 26.26 12.68 -13.54
CA GLY A 21 25.70 12.42 -12.20
C GLY A 21 24.18 12.22 -12.22
N LEU A 22 23.55 12.49 -11.08
CA LEU A 22 22.10 12.37 -10.89
C LEU A 22 21.38 13.61 -11.45
N ARG A 23 20.56 13.40 -12.49
CA ARG A 23 19.68 14.44 -13.04
C ARG A 23 18.25 14.21 -12.56
N LEU A 24 17.76 15.09 -11.70
CA LEU A 24 16.37 15.14 -11.30
C LEU A 24 15.60 16.04 -12.26
N ALA A 25 14.63 15.50 -12.98
CA ALA A 25 13.80 16.24 -13.94
C ALA A 25 12.67 16.98 -13.20
N CYS A 26 13.02 17.85 -12.24
CA CYS A 26 12.05 18.65 -11.50
C CYS A 26 11.60 19.85 -12.35
N ALA A 27 10.28 20.13 -12.37
CA ALA A 27 9.74 21.33 -12.96
C ALA A 27 10.03 22.54 -12.04
N ALA A 28 10.62 23.59 -12.59
CA ALA A 28 10.71 24.87 -11.90
C ALA A 28 9.32 25.53 -11.86
N ASN A 29 8.90 25.97 -10.68
CA ASN A 29 7.76 26.85 -10.37
C ASN A 29 6.69 27.01 -11.47
N GLN A 30 5.71 26.12 -11.50
CA GLN A 30 4.45 26.41 -12.19
C GLN A 30 3.48 27.04 -11.19
N THR A 31 2.95 28.20 -11.51
CA THR A 31 1.96 28.96 -10.73
C THR A 31 0.58 28.26 -10.64
N ALA A 32 0.33 27.22 -11.43
CA ALA A 32 -0.84 26.35 -11.34
C ALA A 32 -0.40 24.93 -10.92
N ALA A 33 -1.08 24.38 -9.94
CA ALA A 33 -0.83 23.00 -9.48
C ALA A 33 -1.05 22.02 -10.66
N PRO A 34 -0.05 21.21 -11.05
CA PRO A 34 -0.16 20.39 -12.23
C PRO A 34 -1.23 19.29 -12.03
N LEU A 35 -1.97 19.04 -13.09
CA LEU A 35 -2.80 17.87 -13.25
C LEU A 35 -1.88 16.69 -13.57
N LEU A 36 -1.97 15.60 -12.80
CA LEU A 36 -1.11 14.44 -12.94
C LEU A 36 -1.73 13.38 -13.84
N PHE A 37 -3.02 13.07 -13.63
CA PHE A 37 -3.77 12.08 -14.40
C PHE A 37 -5.22 12.53 -14.57
N GLN A 38 -5.80 12.23 -15.74
CA GLN A 38 -7.24 12.39 -16.00
C GLN A 38 -7.75 11.27 -16.89
N GLY A 39 -8.86 10.63 -16.50
CA GLY A 39 -9.46 9.54 -17.25
C GLY A 39 -10.61 8.88 -16.51
N CYS A 40 -10.91 7.64 -16.90
CA CYS A 40 -11.95 6.81 -16.30
C CYS A 40 -11.38 5.46 -15.85
N LEU A 41 -12.01 4.85 -14.85
CA LEU A 41 -11.73 3.49 -14.43
C LEU A 41 -12.37 2.47 -15.39
N THR A 42 -11.61 1.51 -15.89
CA THR A 42 -12.13 0.42 -16.73
C THR A 42 -12.80 -0.69 -15.93
N SER A 43 -12.43 -0.82 -14.65
CA SER A 43 -12.99 -1.79 -13.70
C SER A 43 -13.41 -1.09 -12.40
N PRO A 44 -14.45 -0.21 -12.43
CA PRO A 44 -14.76 0.70 -11.32
C PRO A 44 -15.09 -0.03 -10.03
N ARG A 45 -15.88 -1.09 -10.06
CA ARG A 45 -16.20 -1.87 -8.85
C ARG A 45 -14.97 -2.52 -8.22
N ARG A 46 -14.09 -3.11 -9.02
CA ARG A 46 -12.85 -3.74 -8.51
C ARG A 46 -11.93 -2.72 -7.88
N THR A 47 -11.67 -1.62 -8.59
CA THR A 47 -10.85 -0.52 -8.07
C THR A 47 -11.44 0.03 -6.77
N ALA A 48 -12.74 0.28 -6.74
CA ALA A 48 -13.43 0.76 -5.55
C ALA A 48 -13.25 -0.19 -4.34
N GLN A 49 -13.42 -1.49 -4.55
CA GLN A 49 -13.23 -2.47 -3.47
C GLN A 49 -11.79 -2.49 -2.95
N MET A 50 -10.78 -2.37 -3.83
CA MET A 50 -9.38 -2.28 -3.42
C MET A 50 -9.09 -0.99 -2.66
N LEU A 51 -9.60 0.16 -3.10
CA LEU A 51 -9.46 1.43 -2.39
C LEU A 51 -10.16 1.41 -1.04
N LEU A 52 -11.37 0.84 -0.96
CA LEU A 52 -12.07 0.66 0.32
C LEU A 52 -11.34 -0.30 1.27
N ALA A 53 -10.70 -1.34 0.74
CA ALA A 53 -9.84 -2.21 1.54
C ALA A 53 -8.61 -1.47 2.05
N LEU A 54 -7.97 -0.65 1.21
CA LEU A 54 -6.86 0.21 1.62
C LEU A 54 -7.28 1.14 2.78
N THR A 55 -8.41 1.85 2.66
CA THR A 55 -8.90 2.74 3.73
C THR A 55 -9.19 1.99 5.02
N ARG A 56 -9.70 0.74 4.95
CA ARG A 56 -9.89 -0.11 6.14
C ARG A 56 -8.56 -0.48 6.80
N VAL A 57 -7.51 -0.76 6.01
CA VAL A 57 -6.16 -0.99 6.57
C VAL A 57 -5.64 0.28 7.22
N VAL A 58 -5.75 1.43 6.56
CA VAL A 58 -5.30 2.73 7.08
C VAL A 58 -6.02 3.09 8.39
N ALA A 59 -7.32 2.86 8.48
CA ALA A 59 -8.09 3.07 9.72
C ALA A 59 -7.85 2.01 10.79
N SER A 60 -7.22 0.87 10.47
CA SER A 60 -7.03 -0.25 11.39
C SER A 60 -5.95 0.03 12.43
N ARG A 61 -6.11 -0.60 13.60
CA ARG A 61 -5.22 -0.47 14.75
C ARG A 61 -5.00 -1.83 15.37
N PHE A 62 -3.74 -2.23 15.46
CA PHE A 62 -3.39 -3.51 16.09
C PHE A 62 -2.75 -3.30 17.46
N HIS A 63 -2.02 -2.18 17.62
CA HIS A 63 -1.47 -1.75 18.90
C HIS A 63 -1.26 -0.22 18.88
N THR A 64 -2.02 0.51 19.69
CA THR A 64 -1.85 1.98 19.82
C THR A 64 -2.20 2.40 21.24
N PRO A 65 -1.31 3.14 21.92
CA PRO A 65 -1.61 3.77 23.19
C PRO A 65 -2.79 4.73 23.05
N ALA A 66 -3.75 4.68 23.97
CA ALA A 66 -4.97 5.49 23.91
C ALA A 66 -4.72 7.00 23.80
N ALA A 67 -3.67 7.49 24.46
CA ALA A 67 -3.29 8.91 24.44
C ALA A 67 -2.85 9.45 23.08
N MET A 68 -2.39 8.58 22.17
CA MET A 68 -1.93 8.98 20.83
C MET A 68 -3.03 8.87 19.76
N LEU A 69 -4.18 8.35 20.11
CA LEU A 69 -5.21 7.89 19.19
C LEU A 69 -5.77 9.00 18.29
N ALA A 70 -6.19 10.11 18.89
CA ALA A 70 -6.83 11.20 18.17
C ALA A 70 -5.88 11.91 17.19
N ARG A 71 -4.58 11.93 17.51
CA ARG A 71 -3.54 12.46 16.62
C ARG A 71 -3.27 11.53 15.44
N ILE A 72 -3.14 10.23 15.71
CA ILE A 72 -2.82 9.21 14.72
C ILE A 72 -3.93 9.07 13.68
N LEU A 73 -5.21 9.18 14.09
CA LEU A 73 -6.35 9.08 13.19
C LEU A 73 -6.48 10.27 12.24
N ARG A 74 -6.02 11.46 12.65
CA ARG A 74 -6.02 12.64 11.78
C ARG A 74 -4.89 12.66 10.75
N GLU A 75 -3.93 11.76 10.87
CA GLU A 75 -2.73 11.70 10.04
C GLU A 75 -2.68 10.42 9.18
N ALA A 76 -3.80 9.71 9.04
CA ALA A 76 -3.87 8.38 8.44
C ALA A 76 -4.44 8.44 7.00
N ASP A 77 -3.76 9.15 6.10
CA ASP A 77 -4.27 9.41 4.75
C ASP A 77 -3.43 8.69 3.68
N PRO A 78 -4.06 8.10 2.65
CA PRO A 78 -3.33 7.46 1.56
C PRO A 78 -2.49 8.42 0.74
N VAL A 79 -1.36 7.92 0.25
CA VAL A 79 -0.51 8.58 -0.72
C VAL A 79 -0.87 8.07 -2.12
N VAL A 80 -1.03 8.98 -3.07
CA VAL A 80 -1.33 8.68 -4.48
C VAL A 80 -0.13 9.04 -5.33
N THR A 81 0.38 8.09 -6.12
CA THR A 81 1.51 8.29 -7.03
C THR A 81 1.09 7.98 -8.46
N CYS A 82 1.29 8.93 -9.36
CA CYS A 82 1.11 8.77 -10.80
C CYS A 82 2.46 8.51 -11.48
N ALA A 83 2.57 7.41 -12.20
CA ALA A 83 3.77 7.01 -12.94
C ALA A 83 3.37 6.28 -14.24
N PRO A 84 4.27 6.20 -15.27
CA PRO A 84 3.93 5.67 -16.59
C PRO A 84 3.36 4.25 -16.60
N GLN A 85 3.76 3.42 -15.64
CA GLN A 85 3.39 2.02 -15.59
C GLN A 85 2.25 1.72 -14.59
N ARG A 86 1.81 2.72 -13.80
CA ARG A 86 0.77 2.52 -12.77
C ARG A 86 0.33 3.82 -12.13
N LEU A 87 -0.91 3.80 -11.67
CA LEU A 87 -1.37 4.69 -10.61
C LEU A 87 -1.36 3.89 -9.30
N ARG A 88 -0.80 4.45 -8.24
CA ARG A 88 -0.60 3.77 -6.97
C ARG A 88 -1.28 4.53 -5.85
N TRP A 89 -2.00 3.82 -5.01
CA TRP A 89 -2.46 4.27 -3.70
C TRP A 89 -1.77 3.43 -2.63
N GLU A 90 -1.22 4.07 -1.62
CA GLU A 90 -0.50 3.37 -0.57
C GLU A 90 -0.69 4.05 0.79
N GLY A 91 -0.65 3.25 1.87
CA GLY A 91 -0.82 3.78 3.21
C GLY A 91 -0.52 2.77 4.31
N PHE A 92 -0.32 3.28 5.51
CA PHE A 92 -0.04 2.49 6.71
C PHE A 92 -1.28 2.39 7.59
N SER A 93 -1.41 1.27 8.30
CA SER A 93 -2.29 1.22 9.46
C SER A 93 -1.89 2.29 10.48
N ALA A 94 -2.84 2.72 11.31
CA ALA A 94 -2.59 3.77 12.31
C ALA A 94 -1.41 3.48 13.25
N CYS A 95 -1.07 2.20 13.48
CA CYS A 95 0.11 1.77 14.24
C CYS A 95 1.34 1.46 13.36
N CYS A 96 1.29 1.75 12.07
CA CYS A 96 2.32 1.45 11.07
C CYS A 96 2.75 -0.04 10.98
N SER A 97 2.04 -0.97 11.63
CA SER A 97 2.40 -2.41 11.61
C SER A 97 1.88 -3.17 10.38
N ALA A 98 1.02 -2.54 9.60
CA ALA A 98 0.60 -3.01 8.29
C ALA A 98 0.71 -1.88 7.28
N TYR A 99 1.17 -2.21 6.09
CA TYR A 99 1.18 -1.33 4.93
C TYR A 99 0.31 -1.96 3.85
N ALA A 100 -0.53 -1.15 3.23
CA ALA A 100 -1.32 -1.59 2.08
C ALA A 100 -1.04 -0.72 0.86
N ARG A 101 -1.15 -1.34 -0.31
CA ARG A 101 -0.92 -0.68 -1.60
C ARG A 101 -1.86 -1.24 -2.64
N VAL A 102 -2.43 -0.35 -3.44
CA VAL A 102 -3.18 -0.65 -4.66
C VAL A 102 -2.38 -0.14 -5.84
N ASP A 103 -2.01 -1.01 -6.75
CA ASP A 103 -1.41 -0.65 -8.03
C ASP A 103 -2.46 -0.86 -9.14
N LEU A 104 -2.89 0.21 -9.79
CA LEU A 104 -3.67 0.19 -11.01
C LEU A 104 -2.70 0.18 -12.20
N LEU A 105 -2.74 -0.89 -12.99
CA LEU A 105 -1.94 -1.03 -14.20
C LEU A 105 -2.56 -0.23 -15.35
N PRO A 106 -1.87 0.03 -16.46
CA PRO A 106 -2.39 0.81 -17.57
C PRO A 106 -3.76 0.34 -18.09
N ALA A 107 -4.02 -0.97 -18.07
CA ALA A 107 -5.30 -1.55 -18.50
C ALA A 107 -6.49 -1.26 -17.56
N SER A 108 -6.24 -0.77 -16.36
CA SER A 108 -7.30 -0.45 -15.38
C SER A 108 -7.87 0.95 -15.54
N VAL A 109 -7.27 1.77 -16.38
CA VAL A 109 -7.67 3.15 -16.62
C VAL A 109 -7.70 3.44 -18.13
N ASP A 110 -8.67 4.26 -18.54
CA ASP A 110 -8.74 4.85 -19.86
C ASP A 110 -8.58 6.36 -19.70
N GLY A 111 -7.40 6.87 -20.06
CA GLY A 111 -7.08 8.27 -19.82
C GLY A 111 -5.61 8.60 -20.06
N ALA A 112 -5.25 9.83 -19.73
CA ALA A 112 -3.94 10.39 -19.98
C ALA A 112 -3.15 10.61 -18.68
N LEU A 113 -1.92 10.10 -18.63
CA LEU A 113 -0.90 10.53 -17.67
C LEU A 113 -0.31 11.85 -18.19
N LEU A 114 -0.59 12.94 -17.50
CA LEU A 114 -0.18 14.29 -17.89
C LEU A 114 1.16 14.67 -17.26
N ALA A 115 1.40 14.19 -16.04
CA ALA A 115 2.69 14.35 -15.34
C ALA A 115 2.91 13.22 -14.33
N CYS A 116 4.16 12.88 -14.08
CA CYS A 116 4.53 12.03 -12.96
C CYS A 116 4.56 12.86 -11.67
N GLY A 117 4.02 12.31 -10.59
CA GLY A 117 4.02 13.02 -9.32
C GLY A 117 3.32 12.24 -8.21
N THR A 118 3.33 12.83 -7.03
CA THR A 118 2.73 12.24 -5.84
C THR A 118 1.90 13.30 -5.11
N THR A 119 0.72 12.89 -4.66
CA THR A 119 -0.13 13.67 -3.77
C THR A 119 -0.61 12.78 -2.63
N ASN A 120 -1.10 13.35 -1.56
CA ASN A 120 -1.71 12.63 -0.45
C ASN A 120 -3.08 13.22 -0.17
N VAL A 121 -4.08 12.37 -0.09
CA VAL A 121 -5.47 12.77 0.05
C VAL A 121 -6.19 11.85 1.05
N ASP A 122 -7.04 12.41 1.87
CA ASP A 122 -7.98 11.61 2.65
C ASP A 122 -9.08 11.09 1.71
N LEU A 123 -9.35 9.79 1.78
CA LEU A 123 -10.58 9.24 1.21
C LEU A 123 -11.67 9.36 2.28
N GLY A 124 -12.26 10.53 2.37
CA GLY A 124 -13.28 10.90 3.36
C GLY A 124 -14.53 10.02 3.29
N GLN A 125 -15.48 10.21 4.21
CA GLN A 125 -16.69 9.37 4.26
C GLN A 125 -17.51 9.49 2.97
N GLN A 126 -17.53 10.67 2.35
CA GLN A 126 -18.29 10.92 1.13
C GLN A 126 -17.70 10.14 -0.06
N ALA A 127 -16.36 10.16 -0.23
CA ALA A 127 -15.69 9.37 -1.25
C ALA A 127 -15.86 7.86 -1.01
N ARG A 128 -15.76 7.40 0.24
CA ARG A 128 -15.99 5.99 0.59
C ARG A 128 -17.42 5.54 0.28
N ASN A 129 -18.42 6.38 0.56
CA ASN A 129 -19.81 6.10 0.23
C ASN A 129 -20.01 6.01 -1.29
N ALA A 130 -19.49 6.98 -2.05
CA ALA A 130 -19.56 6.98 -3.51
C ALA A 130 -18.89 5.74 -4.11
N LEU A 131 -17.66 5.39 -3.65
CA LEU A 131 -16.96 4.18 -4.09
C LEU A 131 -17.75 2.91 -3.77
N SER A 132 -18.46 2.85 -2.62
CA SER A 132 -19.24 1.67 -2.22
C SER A 132 -20.45 1.40 -3.14
N GLN A 133 -20.95 2.42 -3.83
CA GLN A 133 -22.09 2.34 -4.75
C GLN A 133 -21.69 1.92 -6.18
N LEU A 134 -20.39 1.87 -6.49
CA LEU A 134 -19.95 1.53 -7.84
C LEU A 134 -20.24 0.06 -8.19
N SER A 135 -20.91 -0.12 -9.31
CA SER A 135 -21.19 -1.41 -9.94
C SER A 135 -20.20 -1.70 -11.08
N PRO A 136 -20.17 -2.90 -11.65
CA PRO A 136 -19.35 -3.18 -12.83
C PRO A 136 -19.72 -2.34 -14.06
N ALA A 137 -20.97 -1.90 -14.16
CA ALA A 137 -21.49 -1.09 -15.27
C ALA A 137 -21.42 0.43 -15.02
N SER A 138 -20.94 0.85 -13.84
CA SER A 138 -20.82 2.27 -13.52
C SER A 138 -19.72 2.91 -14.38
N SER A 139 -19.96 4.14 -14.86
CA SER A 139 -18.88 5.02 -15.30
C SER A 139 -18.28 5.69 -14.08
N CYS A 140 -16.96 5.73 -13.97
CA CYS A 140 -16.27 6.39 -12.86
C CYS A 140 -15.08 7.17 -13.38
N GLY A 141 -15.21 8.49 -13.38
CA GLY A 141 -14.10 9.40 -13.61
C GLY A 141 -13.06 9.34 -12.50
N LEU A 142 -11.81 9.54 -12.89
CA LEU A 142 -10.67 9.65 -11.98
C LEU A 142 -9.77 10.80 -12.44
N THR A 143 -9.61 11.78 -11.58
CA THR A 143 -8.68 12.89 -11.80
C THR A 143 -7.72 13.00 -10.62
N VAL A 144 -6.42 13.03 -10.88
CA VAL A 144 -5.38 13.20 -9.86
C VAL A 144 -4.63 14.48 -10.15
N GLY A 145 -4.76 15.46 -9.26
CA GLY A 145 -3.99 16.69 -9.28
C GLY A 145 -2.92 16.69 -8.19
N ALA A 146 -2.00 17.64 -8.24
CA ALA A 146 -0.95 17.78 -7.22
C ALA A 146 -1.52 18.13 -5.82
N HIS A 147 -2.74 18.66 -5.75
CA HIS A 147 -3.38 19.11 -4.50
C HIS A 147 -4.79 18.57 -4.29
N TYR A 148 -5.25 17.65 -5.13
CA TYR A 148 -6.58 17.05 -5.01
C TYR A 148 -6.65 15.71 -5.73
N LEU A 149 -7.64 14.93 -5.37
CA LEU A 149 -8.11 13.73 -6.06
C LEU A 149 -9.61 13.87 -6.29
N GLU A 150 -10.06 13.62 -7.50
CA GLU A 150 -11.48 13.46 -7.81
C GLU A 150 -11.73 12.00 -8.21
N VAL A 151 -12.62 11.35 -7.50
CA VAL A 151 -13.03 9.98 -7.77
C VAL A 151 -14.53 9.82 -7.47
N ALA A 152 -15.26 9.18 -8.39
CA ALA A 152 -16.71 8.99 -8.26
C ALA A 152 -17.45 10.31 -7.95
N GLU A 153 -17.09 11.39 -8.67
CA GLU A 153 -17.66 12.75 -8.54
C GLU A 153 -17.43 13.43 -7.18
N VAL A 154 -16.56 12.88 -6.34
CA VAL A 154 -16.16 13.46 -5.06
C VAL A 154 -14.74 13.98 -5.14
N VAL A 155 -14.55 15.23 -4.73
CA VAL A 155 -13.24 15.90 -4.70
C VAL A 155 -12.69 15.89 -3.28
N GLU A 156 -11.54 15.25 -3.11
CA GLU A 156 -10.77 15.23 -1.88
C GLU A 156 -9.52 16.11 -2.01
N ARG A 157 -9.24 16.89 -0.99
CA ARG A 157 -8.09 17.82 -1.00
C ARG A 157 -6.85 17.19 -0.36
N LYS A 158 -5.70 17.68 -0.80
CA LYS A 158 -4.41 17.30 -0.23
C LYS A 158 -4.35 17.58 1.28
N VAL A 159 -3.76 16.64 2.00
CA VAL A 159 -3.47 16.71 3.44
C VAL A 159 -1.96 16.64 3.69
N ALA A 160 -1.50 17.06 4.87
CA ALA A 160 -0.08 17.00 5.23
C ALA A 160 0.36 15.55 5.48
N LEU A 161 1.47 15.12 4.86
CA LEU A 161 2.03 13.79 5.07
C LEU A 161 2.93 13.78 6.32
N PRO A 162 2.64 12.95 7.33
CA PRO A 162 3.48 12.87 8.53
C PRO A 162 4.89 12.36 8.22
N LEU A 163 5.91 12.94 8.85
CA LEU A 163 7.31 12.53 8.67
C LEU A 163 7.54 11.02 8.95
N ARG A 164 6.80 10.47 9.93
CA ARG A 164 6.85 9.03 10.23
C ARG A 164 6.44 8.15 9.04
N TRP A 165 5.50 8.63 8.19
CA TRP A 165 5.07 7.92 6.99
C TRP A 165 6.16 7.94 5.92
N LEU A 166 6.84 9.08 5.74
CA LEU A 166 8.00 9.15 4.83
C LEU A 166 9.08 8.16 5.23
N LYS A 167 9.43 8.11 6.52
CA LYS A 167 10.38 7.12 7.05
C LYS A 167 9.87 5.69 6.87
N GLY A 168 8.59 5.45 7.17
CA GLY A 168 7.96 4.15 7.00
C GLY A 168 7.92 3.70 5.53
N LEU A 169 7.67 4.60 4.58
CA LEU A 169 7.71 4.30 3.15
C LEU A 169 9.10 3.85 2.70
N VAL A 170 10.16 4.50 3.16
CA VAL A 170 11.54 4.06 2.87
C VAL A 170 11.80 2.67 3.46
N GLU A 171 11.43 2.44 4.72
CA GLU A 171 11.62 1.15 5.39
C GLU A 171 10.85 0.01 4.71
N VAL A 172 9.56 0.22 4.37
CA VAL A 172 8.76 -0.82 3.73
C VAL A 172 9.26 -1.12 2.32
N GLN A 173 9.72 -0.13 1.55
CA GLN A 173 10.30 -0.37 0.23
C GLN A 173 11.60 -1.18 0.33
N ALA A 174 12.49 -0.85 1.26
CA ALA A 174 13.70 -1.63 1.54
C ALA A 174 13.37 -3.07 1.96
N THR A 175 12.38 -3.23 2.85
CA THR A 175 11.88 -4.54 3.28
C THR A 175 11.34 -5.35 2.09
N MET A 176 10.51 -4.75 1.24
CA MET A 176 9.94 -5.42 0.08
C MET A 176 11.01 -5.82 -0.94
N ALA A 177 12.05 -5.00 -1.13
CA ALA A 177 13.17 -5.31 -2.02
C ALA A 177 13.95 -6.57 -1.57
N GLY A 178 14.02 -6.83 -0.26
CA GLY A 178 14.64 -8.02 0.32
C GLY A 178 13.74 -9.25 0.41
N MET A 179 12.47 -9.16 -0.02
CA MET A 179 11.52 -10.27 0.07
C MET A 179 11.72 -11.29 -1.04
N LYS A 180 11.51 -12.57 -0.70
CA LYS A 180 11.44 -13.67 -1.66
C LYS A 180 10.02 -14.19 -1.75
N ARG A 181 9.54 -14.42 -2.99
CA ARG A 181 8.25 -15.10 -3.22
C ARG A 181 8.40 -16.56 -2.83
N ILE A 182 7.56 -16.98 -1.88
CA ILE A 182 7.53 -18.36 -1.37
C ILE A 182 6.47 -19.16 -2.10
N TRP A 183 5.25 -18.59 -2.27
CA TRP A 183 4.16 -19.25 -2.96
C TRP A 183 3.41 -18.31 -3.89
N GLU A 184 2.81 -18.91 -4.92
CA GLU A 184 1.70 -18.34 -5.68
C GLU A 184 0.61 -19.42 -5.74
N ILE A 185 -0.56 -19.11 -5.19
CA ILE A 185 -1.68 -20.04 -5.10
C ILE A 185 -2.91 -19.49 -5.80
N PRO A 186 -3.75 -20.34 -6.40
CA PRO A 186 -5.00 -19.90 -7.00
C PRO A 186 -5.99 -19.41 -5.94
N VAL A 187 -6.95 -18.57 -6.35
CA VAL A 187 -7.95 -17.96 -5.46
C VAL A 187 -8.72 -18.99 -4.64
N ALA A 188 -9.03 -20.17 -5.19
CA ALA A 188 -9.76 -21.20 -4.48
C ALA A 188 -9.00 -21.73 -3.26
N GLU A 189 -7.68 -21.89 -3.37
CA GLU A 189 -6.81 -22.29 -2.26
C GLU A 189 -6.63 -21.14 -1.26
N ALA A 190 -6.43 -19.92 -1.75
CA ALA A 190 -6.34 -18.72 -0.93
C ALA A 190 -7.59 -18.55 -0.07
N ARG A 191 -8.79 -18.78 -0.65
CA ARG A 191 -10.06 -18.70 0.07
C ARG A 191 -10.15 -19.72 1.19
N LYS A 192 -9.81 -20.98 0.91
CA LYS A 192 -9.79 -22.04 1.93
C LYS A 192 -8.85 -21.69 3.08
N PHE A 193 -7.65 -21.23 2.75
CA PHE A 193 -6.66 -20.81 3.74
C PHE A 193 -7.19 -19.65 4.61
N LEU A 194 -7.66 -18.56 4.01
CA LEU A 194 -8.15 -17.39 4.76
C LEU A 194 -9.38 -17.73 5.62
N GLN A 195 -10.25 -18.63 5.15
CA GLN A 195 -11.39 -19.10 5.93
C GLN A 195 -10.99 -20.01 7.10
N SER A 196 -9.85 -20.69 7.02
CA SER A 196 -9.33 -21.54 8.08
C SER A 196 -8.63 -20.79 9.21
N LEU A 197 -8.36 -19.48 9.02
CA LEU A 197 -7.68 -18.67 10.04
C LEU A 197 -8.55 -18.56 11.29
N PRO A 198 -7.96 -18.70 12.49
CA PRO A 198 -8.69 -18.52 13.74
C PRO A 198 -9.28 -17.11 13.84
N LYS A 199 -10.50 -17.02 14.33
CA LYS A 199 -11.19 -15.75 14.56
C LYS A 199 -10.69 -15.11 15.87
N GLY A 200 -10.64 -13.78 15.86
CA GLY A 200 -10.25 -12.99 17.03
C GLY A 200 -8.83 -12.43 16.97
N PRO A 201 -8.52 -11.50 17.86
CA PRO A 201 -7.22 -10.86 17.90
C PRO A 201 -6.14 -11.82 18.39
N SER A 202 -5.01 -11.82 17.70
CA SER A 202 -3.80 -12.48 18.18
C SER A 202 -2.63 -11.49 18.17
N ARG A 203 -1.85 -11.53 19.23
CA ARG A 203 -0.58 -10.82 19.34
C ARG A 203 0.62 -11.72 19.07
N GLU A 204 0.38 -13.02 18.99
CA GLU A 204 1.40 -14.00 18.75
C GLU A 204 1.77 -14.10 17.27
N ALA A 205 2.98 -14.53 17.00
CA ALA A 205 3.39 -14.88 15.66
C ALA A 205 3.07 -16.35 15.40
N ALA A 206 2.66 -16.65 14.18
CA ALA A 206 2.46 -17.99 13.66
C ALA A 206 3.17 -18.13 12.31
N TRP A 207 3.23 -19.33 11.80
CA TRP A 207 3.83 -19.64 10.51
C TRP A 207 2.79 -20.19 9.57
N VAL A 208 2.71 -19.62 8.38
CA VAL A 208 1.97 -20.25 7.29
C VAL A 208 2.88 -21.29 6.69
N VAL A 209 2.39 -22.52 6.58
CA VAL A 209 3.15 -23.66 6.08
C VAL A 209 2.35 -24.41 5.03
N SER A 210 3.04 -25.08 4.10
CA SER A 210 2.39 -25.99 3.17
C SER A 210 1.91 -27.25 3.90
N ALA A 211 0.71 -27.69 3.58
CA ALA A 211 0.10 -28.89 4.15
C ALA A 211 -0.66 -29.67 3.06
N GLY A 212 -0.01 -30.63 2.47
CA GLY A 212 -0.58 -31.40 1.36
C GLY A 212 -0.91 -30.51 0.16
N ARG A 213 -2.21 -30.32 -0.13
CA ARG A 213 -2.68 -29.52 -1.27
C ARG A 213 -3.04 -28.06 -0.92
N GLY A 214 -2.58 -27.53 0.21
CA GLY A 214 -2.96 -26.17 0.61
C GLY A 214 -2.04 -25.58 1.66
N LEU A 215 -2.48 -24.46 2.23
CA LEU A 215 -1.76 -23.76 3.30
C LEU A 215 -2.51 -23.90 4.62
N ARG A 216 -1.78 -23.93 5.72
CA ARG A 216 -2.32 -23.89 7.08
C ARG A 216 -1.50 -23.01 8.00
N LEU A 217 -2.11 -22.56 9.07
CA LEU A 217 -1.42 -21.87 10.16
C LEU A 217 -0.80 -22.88 11.13
N SER A 218 0.45 -22.63 11.55
CA SER A 218 1.19 -23.43 12.52
C SER A 218 1.72 -22.51 13.62
N GLN A 219 1.61 -22.92 14.87
CA GLN A 219 2.24 -22.23 16.01
C GLN A 219 3.72 -22.61 16.16
N VAL A 220 4.14 -23.69 15.50
CA VAL A 220 5.52 -24.14 15.53
C VAL A 220 6.31 -23.42 14.44
N ALA A 221 7.47 -22.87 14.81
CA ALA A 221 8.38 -22.24 13.87
C ALA A 221 8.79 -23.22 12.77
N CYS A 222 8.72 -22.76 11.51
CA CYS A 222 9.07 -23.56 10.35
C CYS A 222 10.01 -22.76 9.45
N ARG A 223 11.17 -23.32 9.11
CA ARG A 223 12.17 -22.66 8.27
C ARG A 223 11.65 -22.36 6.86
N GLU A 224 10.79 -23.20 6.33
CA GLU A 224 10.19 -23.04 5.00
C GLU A 224 8.83 -22.31 5.07
N GLY A 225 8.40 -21.95 6.28
CA GLY A 225 7.15 -21.25 6.51
C GLY A 225 7.28 -19.73 6.38
N VAL A 226 6.15 -19.08 6.14
CA VAL A 226 6.05 -17.62 6.16
C VAL A 226 5.54 -17.17 7.53
N ARG A 227 6.36 -16.42 8.26
CA ARG A 227 6.00 -15.86 9.56
C ARG A 227 4.93 -14.79 9.40
N VAL A 228 3.90 -14.84 10.24
CA VAL A 228 2.82 -13.87 10.30
C VAL A 228 2.55 -13.51 11.76
N ALA A 229 2.81 -12.26 12.12
CA ALA A 229 2.40 -11.74 13.41
C ALA A 229 0.99 -11.15 13.30
N GLY A 230 0.06 -11.56 14.18
CA GLY A 230 -1.32 -11.07 14.16
C GLY A 230 -2.03 -11.41 12.84
N TRP A 231 -2.27 -12.70 12.59
CA TRP A 231 -2.87 -13.22 11.34
C TRP A 231 -4.27 -12.67 11.02
N GLN A 232 -5.00 -12.11 12.00
CA GLN A 232 -6.27 -11.43 11.79
C GLN A 232 -6.16 -10.26 10.79
N ARG A 233 -4.96 -9.70 10.58
CA ARG A 233 -4.69 -8.66 9.57
C ARG A 233 -4.92 -9.15 8.15
N LEU A 234 -4.83 -10.47 7.93
CA LEU A 234 -5.07 -11.08 6.63
C LEU A 234 -6.55 -11.13 6.23
N ALA A 235 -7.47 -10.94 7.18
CA ALA A 235 -8.91 -11.01 6.91
C ALA A 235 -9.37 -10.04 5.81
N ILE A 236 -8.68 -8.90 5.67
CA ILE A 236 -8.98 -7.91 4.63
C ILE A 236 -8.86 -8.48 3.21
N LEU A 237 -8.01 -9.48 3.00
CA LEU A 237 -7.79 -10.09 1.69
C LEU A 237 -8.99 -10.92 1.22
N ALA A 238 -9.79 -11.47 2.16
CA ALA A 238 -10.88 -12.37 1.84
C ALA A 238 -11.96 -11.69 0.97
N ASP A 239 -12.26 -10.42 1.24
CA ASP A 239 -13.27 -9.65 0.51
C ASP A 239 -12.84 -9.33 -0.93
N LEU A 240 -11.54 -9.31 -1.21
CA LEU A 240 -10.98 -8.98 -2.53
C LEU A 240 -10.79 -10.22 -3.42
N LEU A 241 -10.72 -11.43 -2.84
CA LEU A 241 -10.48 -12.68 -3.57
C LEU A 241 -11.41 -12.90 -4.79
N PRO A 242 -12.73 -12.61 -4.74
CA PRO A 242 -13.62 -12.91 -5.85
C PRO A 242 -13.22 -12.27 -7.20
N GLN A 243 -12.42 -11.22 -7.17
CA GLN A 243 -12.00 -10.48 -8.35
C GLN A 243 -10.54 -10.71 -8.74
N CYS A 244 -9.86 -11.59 -8.03
CA CYS A 244 -8.45 -11.90 -8.23
C CYS A 244 -8.26 -13.24 -8.96
N ARG A 245 -7.07 -13.46 -9.49
CA ARG A 245 -6.63 -14.71 -10.14
C ARG A 245 -5.82 -15.57 -9.21
N SER A 246 -4.90 -14.96 -8.46
CA SER A 246 -3.99 -15.64 -7.54
C SER A 246 -3.63 -14.76 -6.34
N LEU A 247 -3.09 -15.42 -5.33
CA LEU A 247 -2.43 -14.81 -4.17
C LEU A 247 -0.96 -15.20 -4.18
N ARG A 248 -0.07 -14.21 -4.22
CA ARG A 248 1.37 -14.38 -4.02
C ARG A 248 1.73 -14.07 -2.58
N ILE A 249 2.61 -14.88 -2.03
CA ILE A 249 3.04 -14.78 -0.63
C ILE A 249 4.55 -14.68 -0.60
N TYR A 250 5.04 -13.67 0.11
CA TYR A 250 6.46 -13.34 0.21
C TYR A 250 6.91 -13.35 1.67
N SER A 251 8.17 -13.68 1.89
CA SER A 251 8.81 -13.65 3.20
C SER A 251 10.11 -12.84 3.14
N HIS A 252 10.34 -12.04 4.16
CA HIS A 252 11.61 -11.35 4.41
C HIS A 252 12.40 -12.08 5.50
N PRO A 253 13.75 -12.18 5.40
CA PRO A 253 14.57 -12.81 6.45
C PRO A 253 14.36 -12.22 7.85
N GLY A 254 14.05 -10.92 7.94
CA GLY A 254 13.70 -10.22 9.18
C GLY A 254 12.30 -10.54 9.73
N GLY A 255 11.55 -11.47 9.14
CA GLY A 255 10.25 -11.94 9.63
C GLY A 255 9.04 -11.15 9.15
N ALA A 256 9.20 -10.11 8.34
CA ALA A 256 8.09 -9.45 7.65
C ALA A 256 7.52 -10.35 6.54
N SER A 257 6.23 -10.22 6.24
CA SER A 257 5.59 -10.95 5.14
C SER A 257 4.78 -10.01 4.25
N ALA A 258 4.67 -10.36 2.96
CA ALA A 258 3.82 -9.65 2.03
C ALA A 258 2.87 -10.60 1.31
N TRP A 259 1.66 -10.09 1.05
CA TRP A 259 0.52 -10.79 0.49
C TRP A 259 -0.02 -9.97 -0.66
N GLU A 260 0.16 -10.48 -1.88
CA GLU A 260 -0.19 -9.76 -3.10
C GLU A 260 -1.33 -10.47 -3.82
N LEU A 261 -2.49 -9.83 -3.91
CA LEU A 261 -3.61 -10.28 -4.72
C LEU A 261 -3.45 -9.77 -6.14
N ILE A 262 -3.45 -10.69 -7.10
CA ILE A 262 -3.28 -10.43 -8.53
C ILE A 262 -4.65 -10.44 -9.20
N SER A 263 -5.02 -9.32 -9.79
CA SER A 263 -6.15 -9.19 -10.73
C SER A 263 -5.64 -8.93 -12.14
N PRO A 264 -6.49 -8.98 -13.17
CA PRO A 264 -6.06 -8.80 -14.55
C PRO A 264 -5.38 -7.46 -14.84
N ASP A 265 -5.80 -6.42 -14.15
CA ASP A 265 -5.45 -5.02 -14.39
C ASP A 265 -5.00 -4.25 -13.13
N SER A 266 -5.02 -4.89 -11.98
CA SER A 266 -4.72 -4.25 -10.71
C SER A 266 -4.17 -5.23 -9.68
N HIS A 267 -3.35 -4.74 -8.75
CA HIS A 267 -2.78 -5.54 -7.68
C HIS A 267 -3.07 -4.89 -6.32
N PHE A 268 -3.39 -5.70 -5.34
CA PHE A 268 -3.50 -5.28 -3.95
C PHE A 268 -2.40 -5.94 -3.11
N HIS A 269 -1.58 -5.14 -2.46
CA HIS A 269 -0.52 -5.63 -1.59
C HIS A 269 -0.85 -5.33 -0.13
N LEU A 270 -0.58 -6.28 0.73
CA LEU A 270 -0.59 -6.13 2.18
C LEU A 270 0.75 -6.59 2.72
N VAL A 271 1.52 -5.68 3.32
CA VAL A 271 2.80 -5.99 3.97
C VAL A 271 2.61 -5.91 5.47
N ILE A 272 3.04 -6.94 6.17
CA ILE A 272 2.87 -7.10 7.60
C ILE A 272 4.26 -7.06 8.25
N SER A 273 4.42 -6.18 9.24
CA SER A 273 5.65 -6.08 10.04
C SER A 273 5.91 -7.36 10.83
N PRO A 274 7.17 -7.62 11.20
CA PRO A 274 7.51 -8.82 11.97
C PRO A 274 6.76 -8.93 13.29
N GLU A 275 6.46 -7.78 13.92
CA GLU A 275 5.81 -7.72 15.22
C GLU A 275 4.54 -6.85 15.18
N VAL A 276 3.53 -7.22 15.96
CA VAL A 276 2.26 -6.46 16.00
C VAL A 276 2.45 -5.07 16.64
N TRP A 277 3.38 -4.96 17.61
CA TRP A 277 3.63 -3.74 18.37
C TRP A 277 4.70 -2.83 17.74
N ARG A 278 5.45 -3.32 16.75
CA ARG A 278 6.49 -2.58 16.06
C ARG A 278 6.17 -2.43 14.59
N GLY A 279 5.83 -1.20 14.21
CA GLY A 279 5.51 -0.87 12.82
C GLY A 279 6.72 -0.43 12.00
N PHE A 280 6.49 -0.17 10.73
CA PHE A 280 7.43 0.48 9.82
C PHE A 280 7.52 1.96 10.19
N SER A 281 8.53 2.35 10.95
CA SER A 281 8.69 3.71 11.47
C SER A 281 9.96 4.41 10.99
N GLY A 282 10.79 3.70 10.21
CA GLY A 282 12.11 4.14 9.80
C GLY A 282 13.15 4.11 10.91
N GLU A 283 12.80 3.55 12.08
CA GLU A 283 13.72 3.31 13.21
C GLU A 283 14.18 1.84 13.26
N GLY A 284 13.88 1.08 12.21
CA GLY A 284 14.21 -0.33 12.11
C GLY A 284 15.69 -0.60 11.83
N GLN A 285 16.13 -1.80 12.18
CA GLN A 285 17.53 -2.26 11.99
C GLN A 285 18.00 -2.27 10.53
N LEU A 286 17.10 -2.12 9.56
CA LEU A 286 17.42 -2.11 8.13
C LEU A 286 18.17 -0.84 7.68
N LEU A 287 18.00 0.28 8.39
CA LEU A 287 18.72 1.53 8.07
C LEU A 287 20.05 1.65 8.85
N PHE A 288 20.23 0.88 9.92
CA PHE A 288 21.46 0.87 10.70
C PHE A 288 22.71 0.36 9.96
N PRO A 289 22.63 -0.67 9.08
CA PRO A 289 23.81 -1.12 8.33
C PRO A 289 24.29 -0.13 7.28
N LEU A 290 23.39 0.69 6.71
CA LEU A 290 23.77 1.70 5.71
C LEU A 290 24.61 2.83 6.30
N ASN A 291 24.39 3.17 7.57
CA ASN A 291 25.19 4.19 8.28
C ASN A 291 26.55 3.71 8.76
N ARG A 292 26.79 2.40 8.85
CA ARG A 292 28.07 1.84 9.32
C ARG A 292 29.08 1.59 8.21
N SER A 293 28.65 1.43 6.98
CA SER A 293 29.53 1.17 5.84
C SER A 293 30.13 2.43 5.22
N GLU A 294 29.64 3.63 5.58
CA GLU A 294 30.17 4.91 5.08
C GLU A 294 31.07 5.64 6.08
N LEU A 295 31.33 5.06 7.25
CA LEU A 295 32.16 5.62 8.31
C LEU A 295 33.45 4.81 8.57
N GLY A 296 33.85 3.98 7.61
CA GLY A 296 35.12 3.23 7.63
C GLY A 296 36.08 3.69 6.56
#